data_8a31f5dc1d40b513e0f5d967edb490be
#
_entry.id   8a31f5dc1d40b513e0f5d967edb490be
#
_cell.length_a   1.000
_cell.length_b   1.000
_cell.length_c   1.000
_cell.angle_alpha   90.00
_cell.angle_beta   90.00
_cell.angle_gamma   90.00
#
_symmetry.space_group_name_H-M   'P 1'
#
loop_
_entity.id
_entity.type
_entity.pdbx_description
1 polymer ?
#
loop_
_entity_poly.entity_id
_entity_poly.type
_entity_poly.pdbx_seq_one_letter_code
_entity_poly.pdbx_strand_id
1 'polypeptide(L)'
;ENGEFLLGFHREGTHEIATPAVCPLAHDAVAKAPKALRGALRFAQGSADLGIFRVGVRHSLRTRETEIALWTKPGAFPRAHVAKTLKSALKATSIVRVLADPGRARKIKGVETLDGKGCGGEELAGARFLTSAPSFFQVNTAQAEKLAAEVVEGLGGRMGEEGPEGLDGLLVADLYAGGGTFSVPLAQAGADVIAIEAAGSSV
;
A
#
# COMPACT_ATOMS: atom_id res chain seq x y z
N GLU A 1 -9.52 -24.16 4.46
CA GLU A 1 -10.50 -25.16 4.97
C GLU A 1 -10.45 -26.37 4.05
N ASN A 2 -10.44 -27.57 4.60
CA ASN A 2 -10.41 -28.85 3.86
C ASN A 2 -9.27 -29.03 2.82
N GLY A 3 -8.11 -28.38 2.99
CA GLY A 3 -6.98 -28.48 2.06
C GLY A 3 -7.13 -27.65 0.77
N GLU A 4 -8.21 -26.92 0.60
CA GLU A 4 -8.39 -26.03 -0.53
C GLU A 4 -7.70 -24.67 -0.30
N PHE A 5 -6.93 -24.22 -1.29
CA PHE A 5 -6.32 -22.89 -1.29
C PHE A 5 -7.36 -21.83 -1.67
N LEU A 6 -7.74 -21.00 -0.71
CA LEU A 6 -8.69 -19.91 -0.89
C LEU A 6 -7.97 -18.56 -0.79
N LEU A 7 -8.21 -17.67 -1.73
CA LEU A 7 -7.78 -16.27 -1.71
C LEU A 7 -8.94 -15.38 -2.18
N GLY A 8 -9.33 -14.44 -1.34
CA GLY A 8 -10.44 -13.55 -1.61
C GLY A 8 -10.67 -12.56 -0.48
N PHE A 9 -11.92 -12.16 -0.28
CA PHE A 9 -12.34 -11.22 0.73
C PHE A 9 -13.27 -11.90 1.73
N HIS A 10 -13.20 -11.50 3.00
CA HIS A 10 -14.18 -11.95 3.99
C HIS A 10 -15.58 -11.45 3.62
N ARG A 11 -16.57 -12.32 3.74
CA ARG A 11 -17.97 -11.90 3.71
C ARG A 11 -18.28 -11.10 4.97
N GLU A 12 -19.17 -10.13 4.84
CA GLU A 12 -19.58 -9.28 5.95
C GLU A 12 -20.04 -10.12 7.16
N GLY A 13 -19.49 -9.79 8.34
CA GLY A 13 -19.85 -10.44 9.61
C GLY A 13 -19.41 -11.90 9.74
N THR A 14 -18.62 -12.46 8.81
CA THR A 14 -18.22 -13.86 8.81
C THR A 14 -16.72 -14.05 8.61
N HIS A 15 -16.26 -15.31 8.79
CA HIS A 15 -14.90 -15.73 8.40
C HIS A 15 -14.86 -16.44 7.04
N GLU A 16 -16.00 -16.52 6.35
CA GLU A 16 -16.06 -17.12 5.03
C GLU A 16 -15.33 -16.27 3.99
N ILE A 17 -14.62 -16.91 3.07
CA ILE A 17 -13.89 -16.26 2.00
C ILE A 17 -14.72 -16.28 0.71
N ALA A 18 -15.14 -15.11 0.26
CA ALA A 18 -15.65 -14.92 -1.10
C ALA A 18 -14.46 -14.80 -2.06
N THR A 19 -14.50 -15.57 -3.16
CA THR A 19 -13.41 -15.65 -4.13
C THR A 19 -13.76 -15.02 -5.48
N PRO A 20 -13.98 -13.69 -5.55
CA PRO A 20 -14.34 -13.04 -6.80
C PRO A 20 -13.24 -13.19 -7.85
N ALA A 21 -13.63 -13.18 -9.11
CA ALA A 21 -12.68 -13.11 -10.23
C ALA A 21 -12.16 -11.69 -10.45
N VAL A 22 -13.01 -10.70 -10.16
CA VAL A 22 -12.74 -9.27 -10.35
C VAL A 22 -13.20 -8.52 -9.11
N CYS A 23 -12.42 -7.54 -8.67
CA CYS A 23 -12.83 -6.60 -7.62
C CYS A 23 -13.52 -5.38 -8.29
N PRO A 24 -14.82 -5.14 -8.04
CA PRO A 24 -15.53 -4.04 -8.69
C PRO A 24 -15.15 -2.65 -8.16
N LEU A 25 -14.48 -2.59 -7.02
CA LEU A 25 -14.01 -1.33 -6.41
C LEU A 25 -12.59 -0.94 -6.82
N ALA A 26 -11.85 -1.87 -7.44
CA ALA A 26 -10.47 -1.62 -7.83
C ALA A 26 -10.40 -1.09 -9.26
N HIS A 27 -9.42 -0.22 -9.52
CA HIS A 27 -9.11 0.23 -10.87
C HIS A 27 -8.74 -0.97 -11.77
N ASP A 28 -9.05 -0.88 -13.07
CA ASP A 28 -8.88 -1.95 -14.06
C ASP A 28 -7.47 -2.57 -14.06
N ALA A 29 -6.44 -1.77 -13.78
CA ALA A 29 -5.06 -2.25 -13.70
C ALA A 29 -4.86 -3.39 -12.70
N VAL A 30 -5.64 -3.42 -11.61
CA VAL A 30 -5.58 -4.43 -10.55
C VAL A 30 -6.92 -5.11 -10.24
N ALA A 31 -7.98 -4.78 -10.96
CA ALA A 31 -9.31 -5.36 -10.74
C ALA A 31 -9.31 -6.89 -10.82
N LYS A 32 -8.48 -7.48 -11.69
CA LYS A 32 -8.32 -8.93 -11.87
C LYS A 32 -7.31 -9.57 -10.89
N ALA A 33 -6.70 -8.79 -10.00
CA ALA A 33 -5.71 -9.28 -9.05
C ALA A 33 -6.21 -10.46 -8.19
N PRO A 34 -7.45 -10.50 -7.69
CA PRO A 34 -7.93 -11.64 -6.89
C PRO A 34 -7.79 -12.97 -7.61
N LYS A 35 -8.21 -13.04 -8.89
CA LYS A 35 -8.11 -14.26 -9.71
C LYS A 35 -6.66 -14.58 -10.07
N ALA A 36 -5.89 -13.57 -10.50
CA ALA A 36 -4.50 -13.74 -10.93
C ALA A 36 -3.61 -14.24 -9.80
N LEU A 37 -3.71 -13.61 -8.61
CA LEU A 37 -2.92 -13.98 -7.44
C LEU A 37 -3.34 -15.34 -6.85
N ARG A 38 -4.64 -15.66 -6.87
CA ARG A 38 -5.10 -16.99 -6.44
C ARG A 38 -4.46 -18.09 -7.27
N GLY A 39 -4.45 -17.93 -8.59
CA GLY A 39 -3.80 -18.90 -9.49
C GLY A 39 -2.29 -18.97 -9.29
N ALA A 40 -1.63 -17.82 -9.22
CA ALA A 40 -0.19 -17.73 -9.04
C ALA A 40 0.30 -18.31 -7.70
N LEU A 41 -0.38 -17.97 -6.60
CA LEU A 41 -0.02 -18.47 -5.28
C LEU A 41 -0.33 -19.95 -5.10
N ARG A 42 -1.45 -20.45 -5.65
CA ARG A 42 -1.74 -21.88 -5.68
C ARG A 42 -0.65 -22.64 -6.43
N PHE A 43 -0.18 -22.12 -7.55
CA PHE A 43 0.93 -22.73 -8.30
C PHE A 43 2.24 -22.66 -7.50
N ALA A 44 2.57 -21.52 -6.91
CA ALA A 44 3.80 -21.33 -6.14
C ALA A 44 3.83 -22.18 -4.85
N GLN A 45 2.68 -22.42 -4.24
CA GLN A 45 2.55 -23.25 -3.05
C GLN A 45 2.76 -24.74 -3.36
N GLY A 46 2.26 -25.22 -4.50
CA GLY A 46 2.27 -26.65 -4.82
C GLY A 46 1.55 -27.47 -3.75
N SER A 47 2.26 -28.41 -3.11
CA SER A 47 1.77 -29.22 -1.99
C SER A 47 2.15 -28.65 -0.62
N ALA A 48 2.96 -27.59 -0.54
CA ALA A 48 3.43 -27.01 0.71
C ALA A 48 2.52 -25.85 1.16
N ASP A 49 2.38 -25.66 2.48
CA ASP A 49 1.78 -24.43 3.01
C ASP A 49 2.84 -23.35 3.16
N LEU A 50 2.71 -22.25 2.41
CA LEU A 50 3.58 -21.09 2.49
C LEU A 50 3.31 -20.20 3.72
N GLY A 51 2.29 -20.51 4.52
CA GLY A 51 1.90 -19.74 5.69
C GLY A 51 1.44 -18.31 5.36
N ILE A 52 0.97 -18.08 4.13
CA ILE A 52 0.44 -16.77 3.69
C ILE A 52 -0.97 -16.63 4.26
N PHE A 53 -1.18 -15.63 5.12
CA PHE A 53 -2.49 -15.38 5.72
C PHE A 53 -3.13 -14.07 5.27
N ARG A 54 -2.40 -13.22 4.55
CA ARG A 54 -2.90 -11.98 3.95
C ARG A 54 -2.11 -11.63 2.70
N VAL A 55 -2.81 -11.07 1.71
CA VAL A 55 -2.20 -10.51 0.51
C VAL A 55 -2.69 -9.09 0.34
N GLY A 56 -1.79 -8.16 0.06
CA GLY A 56 -2.08 -6.79 -0.33
C GLY A 56 -1.62 -6.52 -1.75
N VAL A 57 -2.39 -5.71 -2.47
CA VAL A 57 -2.00 -5.17 -3.78
C VAL A 57 -2.24 -3.68 -3.76
N ARG A 58 -1.25 -2.92 -4.17
CA ARG A 58 -1.33 -1.49 -4.39
C ARG A 58 -0.89 -1.17 -5.80
N HIS A 59 -1.58 -0.27 -6.46
CA HIS A 59 -1.23 0.22 -7.78
C HIS A 59 -1.37 1.74 -7.81
N SER A 60 -0.32 2.43 -8.21
CA SER A 60 -0.38 3.87 -8.47
C SER A 60 -0.74 4.11 -9.93
N LEU A 61 -1.76 4.92 -10.16
CA LEU A 61 -2.14 5.36 -11.50
C LEU A 61 -1.16 6.38 -12.08
N ARG A 62 -0.43 7.07 -11.22
CA ARG A 62 0.52 8.13 -11.60
C ARG A 62 1.88 7.56 -11.95
N THR A 63 2.46 6.77 -11.07
CA THR A 63 3.77 6.15 -11.29
C THR A 63 3.67 4.83 -12.08
N ARG A 64 2.46 4.25 -12.22
CA ARG A 64 2.18 2.93 -12.81
C ARG A 64 2.93 1.79 -12.12
N GLU A 65 3.35 2.02 -10.91
CA GLU A 65 3.99 1.00 -10.07
C GLU A 65 2.93 0.11 -9.42
N THR A 66 3.23 -1.18 -9.35
CA THR A 66 2.38 -2.18 -8.66
C THR A 66 3.20 -2.88 -7.59
N GLU A 67 2.76 -2.80 -6.36
CA GLU A 67 3.34 -3.53 -5.24
C GLU A 67 2.43 -4.69 -4.83
N ILE A 68 3.04 -5.87 -4.61
CA ILE A 68 2.39 -7.04 -4.01
C ILE A 68 3.04 -7.29 -2.66
N ALA A 69 2.24 -7.41 -1.62
CA ALA A 69 2.70 -7.73 -0.27
C ALA A 69 2.08 -9.02 0.23
N LEU A 70 2.91 -9.90 0.79
CA LEU A 70 2.52 -11.18 1.36
C LEU A 70 2.78 -11.18 2.87
N TRP A 71 1.75 -11.28 3.69
CA TRP A 71 1.92 -11.47 5.13
C TRP A 71 2.06 -12.94 5.47
N THR A 72 3.17 -13.27 6.13
CA THR A 72 3.49 -14.64 6.55
C THR A 72 4.09 -14.63 7.95
N LYS A 73 4.10 -15.78 8.61
CA LYS A 73 4.97 -15.97 9.78
C LYS A 73 6.45 -15.94 9.37
N PRO A 74 7.37 -15.53 10.27
CA PRO A 74 8.80 -15.75 10.07
C PRO A 74 9.11 -17.22 9.85
N GLY A 75 10.12 -17.51 9.02
CA GLY A 75 10.56 -18.88 8.74
C GLY A 75 11.00 -19.07 7.29
N ALA A 76 11.30 -20.33 6.93
CA ALA A 76 11.68 -20.70 5.57
C ALA A 76 10.60 -20.30 4.56
N PHE A 77 11.04 -19.81 3.40
CA PHE A 77 10.12 -19.33 2.37
C PHE A 77 10.81 -19.40 1.00
N PRO A 78 10.17 -19.92 -0.05
CA PRO A 78 10.76 -20.06 -1.38
C PRO A 78 10.74 -18.71 -2.14
N ARG A 79 11.53 -17.75 -1.66
CA ARG A 79 11.53 -16.33 -2.09
C ARG A 79 11.57 -16.15 -3.60
N ALA A 80 12.59 -16.70 -4.26
CA ALA A 80 12.80 -16.51 -5.69
C ALA A 80 11.67 -17.11 -6.54
N HIS A 81 11.16 -18.29 -6.15
CA HIS A 81 10.07 -18.95 -6.86
C HIS A 81 8.78 -18.17 -6.76
N VAL A 82 8.42 -17.74 -5.54
CA VAL A 82 7.21 -16.94 -5.29
C VAL A 82 7.30 -15.59 -6.00
N ALA A 83 8.43 -14.89 -5.88
CA ALA A 83 8.64 -13.60 -6.52
C ALA A 83 8.47 -13.70 -8.04
N LYS A 84 9.13 -14.66 -8.69
CA LYS A 84 9.03 -14.89 -10.15
C LYS A 84 7.59 -15.15 -10.58
N THR A 85 6.87 -15.98 -9.84
CA THR A 85 5.49 -16.36 -10.15
C THR A 85 4.54 -15.15 -10.03
N LEU A 86 4.66 -14.38 -8.95
CA LEU A 86 3.81 -13.20 -8.73
C LEU A 86 4.11 -12.06 -9.71
N LYS A 87 5.40 -11.83 -10.02
CA LYS A 87 5.81 -10.83 -11.01
C LYS A 87 5.17 -11.07 -12.37
N SER A 88 5.12 -12.33 -12.79
CA SER A 88 4.48 -12.72 -14.06
C SER A 88 2.97 -12.54 -14.02
N ALA A 89 2.31 -12.72 -12.87
CA ALA A 89 0.85 -12.67 -12.74
C ALA A 89 0.27 -11.25 -12.85
N LEU A 90 0.95 -10.23 -12.30
CA LEU A 90 0.46 -8.83 -12.24
C LEU A 90 1.47 -7.80 -12.76
N LYS A 91 2.58 -8.20 -13.38
CA LYS A 91 3.66 -7.28 -13.80
C LYS A 91 4.12 -6.38 -12.64
N ALA A 92 4.20 -6.94 -11.43
CA ALA A 92 4.57 -6.18 -10.24
C ALA A 92 5.95 -5.55 -10.37
N THR A 93 6.09 -4.30 -9.92
CA THR A 93 7.35 -3.56 -9.84
C THR A 93 8.05 -3.75 -8.51
N SER A 94 7.30 -4.16 -7.48
CA SER A 94 7.79 -4.49 -6.15
C SER A 94 7.01 -5.65 -5.56
N ILE A 95 7.72 -6.59 -4.92
CA ILE A 95 7.12 -7.70 -4.20
C ILE A 95 7.81 -7.80 -2.85
N VAL A 96 7.04 -7.75 -1.78
CA VAL A 96 7.54 -7.81 -0.41
C VAL A 96 6.87 -8.90 0.39
N ARG A 97 7.60 -9.42 1.37
CA ARG A 97 7.10 -10.33 2.40
C ARG A 97 7.09 -9.60 3.74
N VAL A 98 5.93 -9.43 4.31
CA VAL A 98 5.74 -8.81 5.62
C VAL A 98 5.67 -9.92 6.67
N LEU A 99 6.59 -9.91 7.62
CA LEU A 99 6.68 -10.88 8.69
C LEU A 99 5.78 -10.44 9.84
N ALA A 100 4.75 -11.23 10.14
CA ALA A 100 3.81 -10.96 11.23
C ALA A 100 3.13 -12.27 11.67
N ASP A 101 2.40 -12.24 12.78
CA ASP A 101 1.56 -13.37 13.21
C ASP A 101 0.15 -13.25 12.64
N PRO A 102 -0.53 -14.35 12.29
CA PRO A 102 -1.95 -14.38 11.96
C PRO A 102 -2.79 -13.71 13.05
N GLY A 103 -3.79 -12.91 12.65
CA GLY A 103 -4.60 -12.11 13.57
C GLY A 103 -3.91 -10.86 14.13
N ARG A 104 -2.61 -10.72 13.92
CA ARG A 104 -1.80 -9.56 14.35
C ARG A 104 -1.03 -8.93 13.18
N ALA A 105 -1.67 -8.82 12.01
CA ALA A 105 -1.04 -8.30 10.78
C ALA A 105 -0.49 -6.87 10.91
N ARG A 106 -0.95 -6.11 11.90
CA ARG A 106 -0.44 -4.76 12.20
C ARG A 106 0.83 -4.76 13.07
N LYS A 107 1.14 -5.88 13.76
CA LYS A 107 2.38 -6.02 14.54
C LYS A 107 3.47 -6.61 13.66
N ILE A 108 4.12 -5.75 12.91
CA ILE A 108 5.17 -6.10 11.95
C ILE A 108 6.44 -6.50 12.71
N LYS A 109 7.01 -7.65 12.34
CA LYS A 109 8.30 -8.16 12.85
C LYS A 109 9.45 -7.88 11.90
N GLY A 110 9.15 -7.60 10.64
CA GLY A 110 10.12 -7.27 9.61
C GLY A 110 9.49 -7.26 8.23
N VAL A 111 10.19 -6.71 7.27
CA VAL A 111 9.82 -6.71 5.85
C VAL A 111 11.01 -7.22 5.04
N GLU A 112 10.76 -8.17 4.15
CA GLU A 112 11.74 -8.73 3.23
C GLU A 112 11.37 -8.34 1.80
N THR A 113 12.30 -7.73 1.07
CA THR A 113 12.12 -7.51 -0.37
C THR A 113 12.36 -8.83 -1.10
N LEU A 114 11.34 -9.29 -1.83
CA LEU A 114 11.43 -10.49 -2.66
C LEU A 114 11.83 -10.17 -4.10
N ASP A 115 11.34 -9.05 -4.64
CA ASP A 115 11.72 -8.52 -5.97
C ASP A 115 11.46 -7.02 -6.04
N GLY A 116 12.23 -6.29 -6.85
CA GLY A 116 12.08 -4.87 -7.09
C GLY A 116 12.62 -3.98 -5.96
N LYS A 117 11.98 -2.82 -5.76
CA LYS A 117 12.49 -1.77 -4.86
C LYS A 117 12.20 -2.02 -3.37
N GLY A 118 11.27 -2.91 -3.04
CA GLY A 118 10.83 -3.13 -1.67
C GLY A 118 9.80 -2.10 -1.18
N CYS A 119 9.35 -1.21 -2.04
CA CYS A 119 8.32 -0.20 -1.78
C CYS A 119 7.56 0.12 -3.06
N GLY A 120 6.37 0.69 -2.93
CA GLY A 120 5.63 1.33 -4.02
C GLY A 120 5.99 2.82 -4.11
N GLY A 121 5.78 3.41 -5.28
CA GLY A 121 5.83 4.86 -5.49
C GLY A 121 4.43 5.42 -5.69
N GLU A 122 4.18 6.61 -5.17
CA GLU A 122 2.98 7.39 -5.46
C GLU A 122 3.38 8.84 -5.72
N GLU A 123 2.51 9.57 -6.42
CA GLU A 123 2.69 10.98 -6.68
C GLU A 123 1.41 11.72 -6.28
N LEU A 124 1.55 12.74 -5.41
CA LEU A 124 0.45 13.49 -4.85
C LEU A 124 0.87 14.95 -4.70
N ALA A 125 0.05 15.90 -5.21
CA ALA A 125 0.29 17.34 -5.15
C ALA A 125 1.70 17.75 -5.64
N GLY A 126 2.21 17.10 -6.71
CA GLY A 126 3.53 17.35 -7.27
C GLY A 126 4.70 16.73 -6.50
N ALA A 127 4.45 16.10 -5.35
CA ALA A 127 5.47 15.39 -4.57
C ALA A 127 5.44 13.89 -4.81
N ARG A 128 6.63 13.27 -4.77
CA ARG A 128 6.78 11.83 -4.86
C ARG A 128 6.91 11.21 -3.47
N PHE A 129 6.08 10.20 -3.22
CA PHE A 129 6.04 9.44 -1.98
C PHE A 129 6.55 8.01 -2.19
N LEU A 130 7.30 7.50 -1.22
CA LEU A 130 7.61 6.09 -1.13
C LEU A 130 6.65 5.45 -0.13
N THR A 131 5.93 4.44 -0.57
CA THR A 131 4.92 3.78 0.25
C THR A 131 5.35 2.36 0.57
N SER A 132 5.52 2.03 1.84
CA SER A 132 5.79 0.65 2.24
C SER A 132 4.50 -0.15 2.40
N ALA A 133 4.53 -1.44 2.10
CA ALA A 133 3.35 -2.30 2.15
C ALA A 133 2.60 -2.31 3.49
N PRO A 134 3.26 -2.32 4.66
CA PRO A 134 2.57 -2.28 5.95
C PRO A 134 2.03 -0.90 6.32
N SER A 135 2.49 0.17 5.65
CA SER A 135 2.03 1.54 5.92
C SER A 135 0.67 1.82 5.29
N PHE A 136 -0.11 2.63 5.99
CA PHE A 136 -1.29 3.23 5.39
C PHE A 136 -0.88 4.37 4.44
N PHE A 137 -1.43 4.38 3.26
CA PHE A 137 -1.41 5.51 2.33
C PHE A 137 -2.76 5.60 1.63
N GLN A 138 -3.23 6.79 1.30
CA GLN A 138 -4.52 7.00 0.65
C GLN A 138 -4.56 6.31 -0.72
N VAL A 139 -5.49 5.36 -0.88
CA VAL A 139 -5.60 4.54 -2.10
C VAL A 139 -6.23 5.28 -3.26
N ASN A 140 -7.00 6.35 -2.98
CA ASN A 140 -7.58 7.22 -3.99
C ASN A 140 -6.81 8.54 -4.02
N THR A 141 -5.71 8.56 -4.77
CA THR A 141 -4.79 9.71 -4.85
C THR A 141 -5.48 10.98 -5.29
N ALA A 142 -6.41 10.91 -6.25
CA ALA A 142 -7.14 12.09 -6.72
C ALA A 142 -8.04 12.71 -5.63
N GLN A 143 -8.61 11.91 -4.75
CA GLN A 143 -9.36 12.43 -3.60
C GLN A 143 -8.45 12.88 -2.47
N ALA A 144 -7.30 12.22 -2.29
CA ALA A 144 -6.28 12.66 -1.33
C ALA A 144 -5.72 14.04 -1.69
N GLU A 145 -5.53 14.34 -2.97
CA GLU A 145 -5.11 15.67 -3.43
C GLU A 145 -6.15 16.74 -3.13
N LYS A 146 -7.43 16.44 -3.37
CA LYS A 146 -8.50 17.38 -3.01
C LYS A 146 -8.52 17.65 -1.50
N LEU A 147 -8.36 16.60 -0.70
CA LEU A 147 -8.31 16.74 0.75
C LEU A 147 -7.08 17.55 1.20
N ALA A 148 -5.91 17.36 0.57
CA ALA A 148 -4.73 18.16 0.84
C ALA A 148 -4.94 19.64 0.43
N ALA A 149 -5.58 19.89 -0.72
CA ALA A 149 -5.94 21.23 -1.17
C ALA A 149 -6.87 21.95 -0.16
N GLU A 150 -7.92 21.28 0.29
CA GLU A 150 -8.85 21.81 1.33
C GLU A 150 -8.11 22.19 2.62
N VAL A 151 -7.10 21.41 3.01
CA VAL A 151 -6.27 21.72 4.20
C VAL A 151 -5.40 22.95 3.95
N VAL A 152 -4.72 23.04 2.80
CA VAL A 152 -3.91 24.21 2.43
C VAL A 152 -4.75 25.47 2.37
N GLU A 153 -5.91 25.43 1.70
CA GLU A 153 -6.82 26.56 1.54
C GLU A 153 -7.46 26.94 2.89
N GLY A 154 -7.81 25.96 3.72
CA GLY A 154 -8.33 26.20 5.07
C GLY A 154 -7.37 26.91 6.00
N LEU A 155 -6.06 26.83 5.73
CA LEU A 155 -5.00 27.55 6.45
C LEU A 155 -4.64 28.90 5.81
N GLY A 156 -5.31 29.28 4.72
CA GLY A 156 -5.09 30.57 4.03
C GLY A 156 -4.15 30.52 2.85
N GLY A 157 -3.65 29.35 2.48
CA GLY A 157 -2.88 29.12 1.26
C GLY A 157 -3.78 28.91 0.03
N ARG A 158 -3.18 28.49 -1.07
CA ARG A 158 -3.90 28.14 -2.30
C ARG A 158 -3.15 27.08 -3.11
N MET A 159 -3.86 26.43 -4.04
CA MET A 159 -3.23 25.55 -5.03
C MET A 159 -2.90 26.35 -6.29
N GLY A 160 -1.63 26.66 -6.48
CA GLY A 160 -1.09 27.33 -7.68
C GLY A 160 -0.81 26.34 -8.82
N GLU A 161 -0.36 26.83 -9.97
CA GLU A 161 -0.03 26.02 -11.14
C GLU A 161 1.16 25.05 -10.88
N GLU A 162 2.13 25.49 -10.07
CA GLU A 162 3.32 24.71 -9.73
C GLU A 162 3.17 23.90 -8.43
N GLY A 163 2.03 24.02 -7.75
CA GLY A 163 1.74 23.32 -6.50
C GLY A 163 1.13 24.22 -5.42
N PRO A 164 1.07 23.74 -4.17
CA PRO A 164 0.55 24.51 -3.06
C PRO A 164 1.49 25.67 -2.68
N GLU A 165 0.92 26.81 -2.29
CA GLU A 165 1.66 28.05 -1.95
C GLU A 165 0.91 28.93 -0.95
N GLY A 166 1.59 29.94 -0.38
CA GLY A 166 1.00 31.01 0.40
C GLY A 166 0.89 30.75 1.90
N LEU A 167 1.66 29.81 2.44
CA LEU A 167 1.72 29.55 3.90
C LEU A 167 3.05 29.96 4.54
N ASP A 168 3.81 30.85 3.91
CA ASP A 168 5.10 31.30 4.41
C ASP A 168 5.01 31.84 5.84
N GLY A 169 5.88 31.32 6.73
CA GLY A 169 5.97 31.70 8.13
C GLY A 169 4.85 31.13 9.04
N LEU A 170 3.96 30.29 8.50
CA LEU A 170 2.96 29.58 9.30
C LEU A 170 3.60 28.34 9.94
N LEU A 171 3.49 28.20 11.26
CA LEU A 171 3.88 27.00 11.99
C LEU A 171 2.67 26.04 12.08
N VAL A 172 2.83 24.82 11.57
CA VAL A 172 1.77 23.80 11.55
C VAL A 172 2.26 22.52 12.23
N ALA A 173 1.43 21.95 13.10
CA ALA A 173 1.64 20.61 13.65
C ALA A 173 0.69 19.60 12.98
N ASP A 174 1.25 18.63 12.24
CA ASP A 174 0.52 17.52 11.64
C ASP A 174 0.59 16.32 12.59
N LEU A 175 -0.50 16.09 13.34
CA LEU A 175 -0.62 14.98 14.30
C LEU A 175 -1.15 13.74 13.58
N TYR A 176 -0.46 12.61 13.77
CA TYR A 176 -0.72 11.37 13.04
C TYR A 176 -0.41 11.48 11.54
N ALA A 177 0.72 12.07 11.23
CA ALA A 177 1.11 12.48 9.89
C ALA A 177 1.17 11.34 8.86
N GLY A 178 1.26 10.08 9.32
CA GLY A 178 1.37 8.91 8.44
C GLY A 178 2.57 9.03 7.50
N GLY A 179 2.35 8.81 6.21
CA GLY A 179 3.37 9.01 5.18
C GLY A 179 3.51 10.45 4.69
N GLY A 180 2.97 11.44 5.42
CA GLY A 180 3.11 12.85 5.09
C GLY A 180 2.10 13.39 4.07
N THR A 181 0.93 12.78 3.95
CA THR A 181 -0.11 13.17 2.99
C THR A 181 -0.49 14.66 3.09
N PHE A 182 -0.47 15.23 4.29
CA PHE A 182 -0.70 16.65 4.53
C PHE A 182 0.60 17.42 4.78
N SER A 183 1.52 16.85 5.55
CA SER A 183 2.80 17.51 5.88
C SER A 183 3.57 17.99 4.66
N VAL A 184 3.65 17.15 3.61
CA VAL A 184 4.42 17.47 2.41
C VAL A 184 3.79 18.64 1.62
N PRO A 185 2.49 18.64 1.27
CA PRO A 185 1.86 19.79 0.62
C PRO A 185 1.91 21.08 1.45
N LEU A 186 1.78 20.99 2.77
CA LEU A 186 1.90 22.15 3.66
C LEU A 186 3.31 22.75 3.65
N ALA A 187 4.33 21.89 3.70
CA ALA A 187 5.72 22.34 3.59
C ALA A 187 6.04 22.92 2.20
N GLN A 188 5.50 22.34 1.14
CA GLN A 188 5.61 22.91 -0.21
C GLN A 188 4.94 24.28 -0.32
N ALA A 189 3.84 24.51 0.41
CA ALA A 189 3.16 25.80 0.48
C ALA A 189 3.93 26.88 1.28
N GLY A 190 5.07 26.55 1.88
CA GLY A 190 5.91 27.48 2.64
C GLY A 190 5.75 27.38 4.16
N ALA A 191 4.91 26.49 4.68
CA ALA A 191 4.73 26.34 6.13
C ALA A 191 5.93 25.64 6.78
N ASP A 192 6.23 26.03 8.02
CA ASP A 192 7.11 25.29 8.93
C ASP A 192 6.29 24.14 9.56
N VAL A 193 6.53 22.90 9.14
CA VAL A 193 5.72 21.74 9.54
C VAL A 193 6.42 20.88 10.57
N ILE A 194 5.74 20.60 11.67
CA ILE A 194 6.13 19.59 12.65
C ILE A 194 5.24 18.36 12.47
N ALA A 195 5.76 17.32 11.83
CA ALA A 195 5.04 16.06 11.60
C ALA A 195 5.30 15.07 12.74
N ILE A 196 4.23 14.51 13.32
CA ILE A 196 4.29 13.55 14.42
C ILE A 196 3.59 12.25 14.00
N GLU A 197 4.36 11.16 13.95
CA GLU A 197 3.85 9.82 13.61
C GLU A 197 4.45 8.76 14.55
N ALA A 198 3.59 7.87 15.05
CA ALA A 198 4.01 6.81 15.97
C ALA A 198 4.38 5.50 15.25
N ALA A 199 3.87 5.29 14.03
CA ALA A 199 4.11 4.06 13.27
C ALA A 199 5.41 4.16 12.47
N GLY A 200 6.48 3.54 12.94
CA GLY A 200 7.80 3.54 12.26
C GLY A 200 7.81 2.96 10.84
N SER A 201 6.72 2.34 10.39
CA SER A 201 6.55 1.90 9.00
C SER A 201 6.07 3.01 8.06
N SER A 202 5.68 4.16 8.61
CA SER A 202 5.14 5.31 7.87
C SER A 202 6.15 6.45 7.71
N VAL A 203 7.26 6.37 8.43
CA VAL A 203 8.36 7.36 8.43
C VAL A 203 9.49 6.92 7.53
#